data_ea6c5d2322cfd1e18a0e1b9da275b6fd
#
_entry.id   ea6c5d2322cfd1e18a0e1b9da275b6fd
#
_cell.length_a   1.000
_cell.length_b   1.000
_cell.length_c   1.000
_cell.angle_alpha   90.00
_cell.angle_beta   90.00
_cell.angle_gamma   90.00
#
_symmetry.space_group_name_H-M   'P 1'
#
loop_
_entity.id
_entity.type
_entity.pdbx_description
1 polymer ?
#
loop_
_entity_poly.entity_id
_entity_poly.type
_entity_poly.pdbx_seq_one_letter_code
_entity_poly.pdbx_strand_id
1 'polypeptide(L)'
;MQYTDYLPTIQQQDGKWINTVACPWMDRIAPTEKQKDGSVLCGQVHDPLARILNGGISGNAGIFSNANDIGILAAALLNGGEYNGHRILSPLGVKTMCTVPRELTAFGRTPGWDIFSPYASNKGDLFSPNTFGHTGYTGTSIIIDPDNDTAVILLVNAVHPEDRHSIVRLRSLVANAVAASICPPAQVYTDHYYKRFLQFETETPISPKDIVMVGNSLTENGGNWSKRLNKKNIRNRGIIGDEALGICQRLFQILPGTPQKLFLMAGINDVSHDLSTDSVVTLIT
;
A
#
# COMPACT_ATOMS: atom_id res chain seq x y z
N MET A 1 16.63 -13.99 -7.67
CA MET A 1 17.20 -12.65 -7.84
C MET A 1 18.53 -12.83 -8.59
N GLN A 2 18.67 -12.19 -9.75
CA GLN A 2 19.82 -12.43 -10.65
C GLN A 2 20.90 -11.35 -10.51
N TYR A 3 20.53 -10.15 -10.10
CA TYR A 3 21.38 -8.95 -10.06
C TYR A 3 21.40 -8.31 -8.66
N THR A 4 21.33 -9.13 -7.63
CA THR A 4 21.34 -8.67 -6.23
C THR A 4 22.46 -9.32 -5.50
N ASP A 5 23.42 -8.53 -5.02
CA ASP A 5 24.57 -9.03 -4.28
C ASP A 5 25.26 -7.90 -3.49
N TYR A 6 26.13 -8.30 -2.59
CA TYR A 6 27.16 -7.42 -2.06
C TYR A 6 28.38 -7.43 -2.99
N LEU A 7 29.02 -6.29 -3.11
CA LEU A 7 30.27 -6.13 -3.86
C LEU A 7 31.40 -5.76 -2.86
N PRO A 8 32.02 -6.76 -2.22
CA PRO A 8 33.05 -6.50 -1.21
C PRO A 8 34.24 -5.76 -1.81
N THR A 9 34.82 -4.87 -1.01
CA THR A 9 35.93 -4.01 -1.41
C THR A 9 37.08 -4.07 -0.41
N ILE A 10 38.30 -3.90 -0.91
CA ILE A 10 39.48 -3.71 -0.08
C ILE A 10 40.25 -2.45 -0.54
N GLN A 11 40.97 -1.83 0.39
CA GLN A 11 41.87 -0.73 0.06
C GLN A 11 43.25 -1.30 -0.29
N GLN A 12 43.77 -0.91 -1.44
CA GLN A 12 45.14 -1.24 -1.88
C GLN A 12 46.15 -0.33 -1.15
N GLN A 13 47.43 -0.70 -1.23
CA GLN A 13 48.53 0.07 -0.63
C GLN A 13 48.65 1.51 -1.16
N ASP A 14 48.21 1.73 -2.41
CA ASP A 14 48.15 3.07 -3.02
C ASP A 14 46.93 3.91 -2.59
N GLY A 15 46.13 3.40 -1.66
CA GLY A 15 44.94 4.03 -1.14
C GLY A 15 43.67 3.84 -1.95
N LYS A 16 43.73 3.21 -3.13
CA LYS A 16 42.56 2.95 -3.96
C LYS A 16 41.72 1.79 -3.44
N TRP A 17 40.39 1.94 -3.56
CA TRP A 17 39.44 0.89 -3.26
C TRP A 17 39.14 0.06 -4.51
N ILE A 18 39.22 -1.24 -4.40
CA ILE A 18 38.90 -2.19 -5.48
C ILE A 18 37.89 -3.24 -5.00
N ASN A 19 37.08 -3.73 -5.90
CA ASN A 19 36.20 -4.87 -5.63
C ASN A 19 37.03 -6.16 -5.59
N THR A 20 36.74 -7.03 -4.63
CA THR A 20 37.44 -8.30 -4.45
C THR A 20 36.83 -9.44 -5.23
N VAL A 21 35.61 -9.25 -5.75
CA VAL A 21 34.88 -10.20 -6.58
C VAL A 21 34.59 -9.64 -7.95
N ALA A 22 34.61 -10.50 -8.96
CA ALA A 22 34.18 -10.12 -10.30
C ALA A 22 32.65 -9.91 -10.31
N CYS A 23 32.19 -8.80 -10.87
CA CYS A 23 30.79 -8.49 -11.06
C CYS A 23 30.49 -8.49 -12.57
N PRO A 24 29.79 -9.49 -13.12
CA PRO A 24 29.48 -9.56 -14.56
C PRO A 24 28.58 -8.43 -15.08
N TRP A 25 27.94 -7.70 -14.19
CA TRP A 25 27.03 -6.60 -14.48
C TRP A 25 27.54 -5.26 -13.93
N MET A 26 28.85 -5.11 -13.77
CA MET A 26 29.48 -3.88 -13.26
C MET A 26 29.15 -2.65 -14.11
N ASP A 27 29.05 -2.79 -15.41
CA ASP A 27 28.68 -1.77 -16.39
C ASP A 27 27.24 -1.26 -16.25
N ARG A 28 26.41 -1.98 -15.50
CA ARG A 28 25.00 -1.60 -15.21
C ARG A 28 24.83 -0.87 -13.89
N ILE A 29 25.88 -0.74 -13.11
CA ILE A 29 25.82 -0.08 -11.81
C ILE A 29 25.82 1.43 -12.00
N ALA A 30 24.81 2.11 -11.47
CA ALA A 30 24.77 3.55 -11.46
C ALA A 30 25.89 4.12 -10.55
N PRO A 31 26.70 5.07 -11.06
CA PRO A 31 27.71 5.73 -10.23
C PRO A 31 27.05 6.58 -9.15
N THR A 32 27.70 6.69 -7.98
CA THR A 32 27.21 7.53 -6.89
C THR A 32 28.07 8.82 -6.77
N GLU A 33 28.60 9.14 -5.59
CA GLU A 33 29.24 10.40 -5.32
C GLU A 33 30.65 10.52 -5.93
N LYS A 34 30.95 11.70 -6.45
CA LYS A 34 32.30 12.07 -6.87
C LYS A 34 33.16 12.34 -5.65
N GLN A 35 34.31 11.72 -5.61
CA GLN A 35 35.28 11.83 -4.51
C GLN A 35 36.19 13.08 -4.70
N LYS A 36 36.91 13.44 -3.65
CA LYS A 36 37.81 14.60 -3.64
C LYS A 36 38.96 14.47 -4.67
N ASP A 37 39.38 13.27 -4.96
CA ASP A 37 40.42 12.97 -5.97
C ASP A 37 39.90 13.01 -7.41
N GLY A 38 38.60 13.30 -7.61
CA GLY A 38 37.94 13.34 -8.90
C GLY A 38 37.38 11.99 -9.38
N SER A 39 37.65 10.89 -8.71
CA SER A 39 37.06 9.60 -8.99
C SER A 39 35.56 9.59 -8.61
N VAL A 40 34.82 8.63 -9.15
CA VAL A 40 33.40 8.46 -8.85
C VAL A 40 33.18 7.04 -8.32
N LEU A 41 32.45 6.92 -7.21
CA LEU A 41 32.10 5.62 -6.66
C LEU A 41 31.14 4.89 -7.60
N CYS A 42 31.57 3.74 -8.13
CA CYS A 42 30.75 2.86 -8.97
C CYS A 42 31.08 1.40 -8.58
N GLY A 43 30.07 0.62 -8.23
CA GLY A 43 30.27 -0.74 -7.70
C GLY A 43 30.90 -0.79 -6.30
N GLN A 44 31.05 0.35 -5.67
CA GLN A 44 31.53 0.51 -4.29
C GLN A 44 30.42 1.12 -3.43
N VAL A 45 30.30 0.61 -2.19
CA VAL A 45 29.24 1.08 -1.27
C VAL A 45 29.45 2.56 -0.97
N HIS A 46 28.39 3.34 -1.12
CA HIS A 46 28.44 4.79 -0.85
C HIS A 46 28.70 5.09 0.64
N ASP A 47 28.02 4.36 1.54
CA ASP A 47 28.23 4.52 2.99
C ASP A 47 29.68 4.26 3.36
N PRO A 48 30.43 5.24 3.92
CA PRO A 48 31.84 5.11 4.20
C PRO A 48 32.14 4.09 5.30
N LEU A 49 31.24 3.93 6.29
CA LEU A 49 31.47 2.94 7.35
C LEU A 49 31.29 1.53 6.82
N ALA A 50 30.25 1.30 6.01
CA ALA A 50 30.05 0.00 5.37
C ALA A 50 31.21 -0.32 4.42
N ARG A 51 31.67 0.65 3.62
CA ARG A 51 32.79 0.45 2.68
C ARG A 51 34.13 0.24 3.39
N ILE A 52 34.48 1.11 4.35
CA ILE A 52 35.82 1.15 4.93
C ILE A 52 35.97 0.17 6.08
N LEU A 53 35.02 0.13 7.00
CA LEU A 53 35.14 -0.71 8.19
C LEU A 53 34.68 -2.16 7.95
N ASN A 54 33.65 -2.33 7.11
CA ASN A 54 33.03 -3.64 6.87
C ASN A 54 33.35 -4.23 5.51
N GLY A 55 34.29 -3.65 4.75
CA GLY A 55 34.72 -4.17 3.45
C GLY A 55 33.60 -4.27 2.41
N GLY A 56 32.57 -3.42 2.51
CA GLY A 56 31.45 -3.40 1.58
C GLY A 56 30.32 -4.40 1.89
N ILE A 57 30.42 -5.17 2.97
CA ILE A 57 29.37 -6.11 3.41
C ILE A 57 28.85 -5.65 4.77
N SER A 58 27.66 -5.07 4.82
CA SER A 58 27.09 -4.56 6.07
C SER A 58 25.59 -4.67 6.07
N GLY A 59 25.00 -4.93 7.25
CA GLY A 59 23.55 -5.03 7.41
C GLY A 59 22.80 -3.72 7.24
N ASN A 60 23.48 -2.56 7.34
CA ASN A 60 22.87 -1.23 7.22
C ASN A 60 22.94 -0.66 5.80
N ALA A 61 23.89 -1.11 4.99
CA ALA A 61 24.10 -0.62 3.62
C ALA A 61 24.97 -1.58 2.81
N GLY A 62 24.93 -1.49 1.47
CA GLY A 62 25.89 -2.16 0.61
C GLY A 62 25.31 -3.19 -0.36
N ILE A 63 24.02 -3.43 -0.34
CA ILE A 63 23.37 -4.27 -1.33
C ILE A 63 23.22 -3.50 -2.64
N PHE A 64 23.70 -4.08 -3.73
CA PHE A 64 23.43 -3.65 -5.10
C PHE A 64 22.31 -4.50 -5.67
N SER A 65 21.33 -3.88 -6.32
CA SER A 65 20.15 -4.55 -6.84
C SER A 65 19.52 -3.76 -7.99
N ASN A 66 18.42 -4.28 -8.52
CA ASN A 66 17.55 -3.63 -9.49
C ASN A 66 16.07 -3.75 -9.09
N ALA A 67 15.19 -3.02 -9.77
CA ALA A 67 13.77 -2.98 -9.42
C ALA A 67 13.08 -4.35 -9.55
N ASN A 68 13.47 -5.18 -10.54
CA ASN A 68 12.86 -6.50 -10.71
C ASN A 68 13.21 -7.45 -9.55
N ASP A 69 14.47 -7.48 -9.14
CA ASP A 69 14.91 -8.33 -8.03
C ASP A 69 14.29 -7.90 -6.70
N ILE A 70 14.22 -6.57 -6.46
CA ILE A 70 13.54 -6.03 -5.28
C ILE A 70 12.04 -6.32 -5.36
N GLY A 71 11.45 -6.29 -6.56
CA GLY A 71 10.04 -6.65 -6.80
C GLY A 71 9.73 -8.11 -6.41
N ILE A 72 10.66 -9.04 -6.65
CA ILE A 72 10.52 -10.43 -6.19
C ILE A 72 10.44 -10.50 -4.65
N LEU A 73 11.28 -9.73 -3.95
CA LEU A 73 11.23 -9.67 -2.49
C LEU A 73 9.90 -9.06 -2.01
N ALA A 74 9.47 -7.95 -2.62
CA ALA A 74 8.20 -7.31 -2.28
C ALA A 74 7.01 -8.27 -2.48
N ALA A 75 6.95 -8.96 -3.62
CA ALA A 75 5.92 -9.95 -3.91
C ALA A 75 5.95 -11.13 -2.92
N ALA A 76 7.15 -11.59 -2.53
CA ALA A 76 7.27 -12.63 -1.51
C ALA A 76 6.71 -12.17 -0.16
N LEU A 77 6.96 -10.93 0.25
CA LEU A 77 6.45 -10.39 1.51
C LEU A 77 4.93 -10.23 1.47
N LEU A 78 4.36 -9.71 0.39
CA LEU A 78 2.92 -9.60 0.18
C LEU A 78 2.24 -10.97 0.20
N ASN A 79 2.90 -12.00 -0.35
CA ASN A 79 2.40 -13.38 -0.36
C ASN A 79 2.84 -14.21 0.87
N GLY A 80 2.96 -13.60 2.03
CA GLY A 80 3.24 -14.31 3.29
C GLY A 80 4.60 -15.03 3.33
N GLY A 81 5.60 -14.51 2.63
CA GLY A 81 6.99 -14.97 2.65
C GLY A 81 7.34 -16.00 1.56
N GLU A 82 6.54 -16.10 0.52
CA GLU A 82 6.74 -17.05 -0.57
C GLU A 82 6.60 -16.39 -1.94
N TYR A 83 7.46 -16.75 -2.87
CA TYR A 83 7.37 -16.34 -4.26
C TYR A 83 7.68 -17.52 -5.18
N ASN A 84 6.79 -17.79 -6.13
CA ASN A 84 6.92 -18.85 -7.15
C ASN A 84 7.33 -20.23 -6.56
N GLY A 85 6.68 -20.64 -5.47
CA GLY A 85 6.95 -21.92 -4.77
C GLY A 85 8.19 -21.91 -3.88
N HIS A 86 8.93 -20.82 -3.79
CA HIS A 86 10.10 -20.69 -2.92
C HIS A 86 9.76 -19.85 -1.68
N ARG A 87 9.78 -20.49 -0.53
CA ARG A 87 9.54 -19.85 0.76
C ARG A 87 10.84 -19.33 1.37
N ILE A 88 10.87 -18.03 1.69
CA ILE A 88 11.99 -17.37 2.39
C ILE A 88 11.65 -17.08 3.86
N LEU A 89 10.37 -16.89 4.19
CA LEU A 89 9.89 -16.65 5.54
C LEU A 89 8.57 -17.39 5.76
N SER A 90 8.26 -17.74 7.00
CA SER A 90 6.91 -18.17 7.37
C SER A 90 5.94 -16.99 7.36
N PRO A 91 4.61 -17.20 7.18
CA PRO A 91 3.63 -16.13 7.30
C PRO A 91 3.71 -15.39 8.64
N LEU A 92 3.95 -16.12 9.72
CA LEU A 92 4.14 -15.52 11.05
C LEU A 92 5.44 -14.69 11.11
N GLY A 93 6.52 -15.14 10.44
CA GLY A 93 7.76 -14.40 10.32
C GLY A 93 7.57 -13.07 9.60
N VAL A 94 6.83 -13.07 8.48
CA VAL A 94 6.47 -11.84 7.75
C VAL A 94 5.66 -10.91 8.65
N LYS A 95 4.61 -11.42 9.30
CA LYS A 95 3.79 -10.64 10.23
C LYS A 95 4.64 -10.00 11.33
N THR A 96 5.54 -10.76 11.96
CA THR A 96 6.43 -10.24 13.01
C THR A 96 7.37 -9.16 12.46
N MET A 97 7.93 -9.37 11.27
CA MET A 97 8.86 -8.43 10.65
C MET A 97 8.17 -7.13 10.22
N CYS A 98 6.88 -7.17 9.87
CA CYS A 98 6.13 -6.02 9.37
C CYS A 98 5.23 -5.36 10.43
N THR A 99 5.21 -5.86 11.67
CA THR A 99 4.41 -5.29 12.77
C THR A 99 5.31 -4.59 13.78
N VAL A 100 4.96 -3.37 14.18
CA VAL A 100 5.70 -2.64 15.22
C VAL A 100 5.52 -3.35 16.57
N PRO A 101 6.60 -3.81 17.20
CA PRO A 101 6.52 -4.36 18.55
C PRO A 101 5.98 -3.32 19.53
N ARG A 102 5.22 -3.75 20.53
CA ARG A 102 4.61 -2.88 21.52
C ARG A 102 5.63 -1.94 22.18
N GLU A 103 6.81 -2.46 22.48
CA GLU A 103 7.91 -1.75 23.12
C GLU A 103 8.55 -0.70 22.21
N LEU A 104 8.38 -0.81 20.88
CA LEU A 104 8.91 0.09 19.86
C LEU A 104 7.87 1.04 19.28
N THR A 105 6.65 1.07 19.83
CA THR A 105 5.54 1.90 19.29
C THR A 105 5.95 3.38 19.20
N ALA A 106 6.69 3.90 20.16
CA ALA A 106 7.15 5.30 20.13
C ALA A 106 8.12 5.60 18.98
N PHE A 107 8.79 4.60 18.44
CA PHE A 107 9.75 4.75 17.33
C PHE A 107 9.11 4.56 15.96
N GLY A 108 7.95 3.90 15.88
CA GLY A 108 7.25 3.64 14.65
C GLY A 108 8.01 2.73 13.68
N ARG A 109 8.87 1.85 14.18
CA ARG A 109 9.71 0.92 13.40
C ARG A 109 9.52 -0.51 13.83
N THR A 110 9.65 -1.39 12.86
CA THR A 110 9.78 -2.84 13.07
C THR A 110 11.26 -3.26 13.04
N PRO A 111 11.58 -4.55 13.25
CA PRO A 111 12.95 -5.03 13.08
C PRO A 111 13.60 -4.78 11.70
N GLY A 112 12.79 -4.56 10.66
CA GLY A 112 13.30 -4.35 9.29
C GLY A 112 12.73 -3.14 8.55
N TRP A 113 11.65 -2.50 9.06
CA TRP A 113 10.90 -1.52 8.29
C TRP A 113 10.51 -0.27 9.07
N ASP A 114 10.32 0.82 8.36
CA ASP A 114 9.63 2.01 8.84
C ASP A 114 8.13 1.88 8.57
N ILE A 115 7.30 2.19 9.57
CA ILE A 115 5.85 2.26 9.42
C ILE A 115 5.34 3.69 9.63
N PHE A 116 5.59 4.26 10.81
CA PHE A 116 5.22 5.64 11.15
C PHE A 116 6.33 6.42 11.88
N SER A 117 7.59 6.04 11.66
CA SER A 117 8.74 6.81 12.11
C SER A 117 8.85 8.14 11.35
N PRO A 118 9.69 9.08 11.78
CA PRO A 118 9.94 10.31 11.04
C PRO A 118 10.42 10.12 9.60
N TYR A 119 10.97 8.96 9.26
CA TYR A 119 11.38 8.58 7.90
C TYR A 119 10.23 8.05 7.04
N ALA A 120 9.14 7.63 7.64
CA ALA A 120 8.00 7.04 6.95
C ALA A 120 7.21 8.05 6.08
N SER A 121 7.44 9.35 6.23
CA SER A 121 6.85 10.41 5.38
C SER A 121 7.09 10.21 3.89
N ASN A 122 8.08 9.41 3.53
CA ASN A 122 8.37 9.07 2.14
C ASN A 122 7.28 8.20 1.47
N LYS A 123 6.40 7.57 2.24
CA LYS A 123 5.30 6.74 1.69
C LYS A 123 4.08 7.54 1.20
N GLY A 124 4.10 8.87 1.36
CA GLY A 124 2.96 9.73 1.03
C GLY A 124 1.82 9.62 2.04
N ASP A 125 0.63 10.06 1.65
CA ASP A 125 -0.51 10.25 2.54
C ASP A 125 -1.70 9.34 2.20
N LEU A 126 -1.66 8.65 1.04
CA LEU A 126 -2.81 7.92 0.50
C LEU A 126 -2.75 6.40 0.70
N PHE A 127 -1.58 5.84 0.95
CA PHE A 127 -1.45 4.41 1.26
C PHE A 127 -2.01 4.06 2.63
N SER A 128 -2.29 2.77 2.86
CA SER A 128 -2.89 2.29 4.10
C SER A 128 -2.01 2.55 5.33
N PRO A 129 -2.60 2.58 6.54
CA PRO A 129 -1.83 2.69 7.79
C PRO A 129 -0.84 1.53 8.00
N ASN A 130 -1.11 0.34 7.40
CA ASN A 130 -0.28 -0.85 7.51
C ASN A 130 0.91 -0.84 6.54
N THR A 131 1.01 0.19 5.70
CA THR A 131 2.11 0.35 4.75
C THR A 131 3.45 0.48 5.46
N PHE A 132 4.38 -0.34 5.07
CA PHE A 132 5.74 -0.35 5.55
C PHE A 132 6.75 -0.12 4.42
N GLY A 133 7.93 0.30 4.73
CA GLY A 133 8.95 0.57 3.71
C GLY A 133 10.31 0.91 4.29
N HIS A 134 11.24 1.19 3.41
CA HIS A 134 12.56 1.70 3.81
C HIS A 134 13.13 2.62 2.73
N THR A 135 14.04 3.49 3.13
CA THR A 135 14.72 4.42 2.24
C THR A 135 16.22 4.22 2.31
N GLY A 136 16.90 4.37 1.16
CA GLY A 136 18.34 4.42 1.07
C GLY A 136 18.85 5.86 0.98
N TYR A 137 19.99 6.14 1.59
CA TYR A 137 20.62 7.46 1.59
C TYR A 137 20.90 7.96 0.16
N THR A 138 21.35 7.06 -0.70
CA THR A 138 21.66 7.36 -2.11
C THR A 138 20.44 7.76 -2.95
N GLY A 139 19.23 7.60 -2.42
CA GLY A 139 18.01 8.02 -3.09
C GLY A 139 16.96 6.93 -3.30
N THR A 140 17.33 5.67 -3.15
CA THR A 140 16.44 4.53 -3.34
C THR A 140 15.34 4.45 -2.27
N SER A 141 14.21 3.84 -2.60
CA SER A 141 13.16 3.51 -1.62
C SER A 141 12.32 2.34 -2.08
N ILE A 142 11.76 1.64 -1.11
CA ILE A 142 10.72 0.62 -1.28
C ILE A 142 9.57 0.95 -0.33
N ILE A 143 8.35 0.83 -0.82
CA ILE A 143 7.11 0.98 -0.07
C ILE A 143 6.25 -0.24 -0.40
N ILE A 144 5.68 -0.88 0.61
CA ILE A 144 4.83 -2.06 0.46
C ILE A 144 3.55 -1.82 1.25
N ASP A 145 2.43 -1.85 0.57
CA ASP A 145 1.09 -1.72 1.14
C ASP A 145 0.37 -3.08 1.07
N PRO A 146 0.28 -3.81 2.18
CA PRO A 146 -0.36 -5.13 2.20
C PRO A 146 -1.88 -5.06 2.05
N ASP A 147 -2.51 -3.93 2.37
CA ASP A 147 -3.97 -3.79 2.29
C ASP A 147 -4.43 -3.59 0.83
N ASN A 148 -3.55 -3.09 -0.03
CA ASN A 148 -3.82 -2.87 -1.45
C ASN A 148 -2.97 -3.78 -2.36
N ASP A 149 -2.30 -4.78 -1.81
CA ASP A 149 -1.42 -5.73 -2.55
C ASP A 149 -0.46 -5.02 -3.52
N THR A 150 0.12 -3.92 -3.05
CA THR A 150 0.89 -2.99 -3.89
C THR A 150 2.28 -2.73 -3.32
N ALA A 151 3.27 -2.67 -4.22
CA ALA A 151 4.61 -2.23 -3.87
C ALA A 151 5.10 -1.14 -4.82
N VAL A 152 5.80 -0.13 -4.29
CA VAL A 152 6.46 0.92 -5.06
C VAL A 152 7.96 0.85 -4.82
N ILE A 153 8.72 0.62 -5.88
CA ILE A 153 10.17 0.59 -5.86
C ILE A 153 10.67 1.77 -6.68
N LEU A 154 11.32 2.72 -6.01
CA LEU A 154 11.87 3.91 -6.64
C LEU A 154 13.39 3.91 -6.50
N LEU A 155 14.10 3.72 -7.61
CA LEU A 155 15.54 3.72 -7.68
C LEU A 155 16.04 5.04 -8.28
N VAL A 156 16.27 6.02 -7.44
CA VAL A 156 16.79 7.35 -7.80
C VAL A 156 18.20 7.48 -7.24
N ASN A 157 19.05 8.18 -7.96
CA ASN A 157 20.40 8.53 -7.52
C ASN A 157 20.45 10.02 -7.12
N ALA A 158 20.32 10.29 -5.83
CA ALA A 158 20.28 11.64 -5.27
C ALA A 158 21.68 12.20 -4.93
N VAL A 159 22.72 11.36 -4.96
CA VAL A 159 24.06 11.72 -4.54
C VAL A 159 25.05 11.84 -5.69
N HIS A 160 24.59 11.67 -6.94
CA HIS A 160 25.46 11.80 -8.12
C HIS A 160 25.26 13.17 -8.81
N PRO A 161 26.32 13.87 -9.22
CA PRO A 161 27.72 13.64 -8.84
C PRO A 161 28.05 14.13 -7.43
N GLU A 162 27.15 14.87 -6.80
CA GLU A 162 27.33 15.51 -5.50
C GLU A 162 26.06 15.35 -4.64
N ASP A 163 26.25 15.12 -3.36
CA ASP A 163 25.16 15.02 -2.38
C ASP A 163 24.61 16.41 -2.03
N ARG A 164 23.71 16.93 -2.84
CA ARG A 164 23.12 18.27 -2.68
C ARG A 164 21.60 18.32 -2.65
N HIS A 165 20.91 17.20 -2.92
CA HIS A 165 19.47 17.21 -3.17
C HIS A 165 18.70 16.26 -2.28
N SER A 166 17.66 16.79 -1.64
CA SER A 166 16.67 15.95 -0.96
C SER A 166 15.62 15.47 -1.96
N ILE A 167 15.34 14.17 -1.95
CA ILE A 167 14.30 13.54 -2.76
C ILE A 167 13.07 13.08 -1.95
N VAL A 168 12.98 13.47 -0.68
CA VAL A 168 11.86 13.10 0.19
C VAL A 168 10.53 13.45 -0.47
N ARG A 169 10.42 14.67 -1.00
CA ARG A 169 9.21 15.10 -1.71
C ARG A 169 8.91 14.26 -2.96
N LEU A 170 9.93 13.91 -3.75
CA LEU A 170 9.75 13.07 -4.95
C LEU A 170 9.19 11.71 -4.56
N ARG A 171 9.74 11.06 -3.54
CA ARG A 171 9.26 9.77 -3.04
C ARG A 171 7.79 9.84 -2.65
N SER A 172 7.40 10.85 -1.87
CA SER A 172 6.02 11.08 -1.44
C SER A 172 5.07 11.33 -2.62
N LEU A 173 5.48 12.14 -3.60
CA LEU A 173 4.68 12.41 -4.80
C LEU A 173 4.48 11.15 -5.65
N VAL A 174 5.53 10.35 -5.86
CA VAL A 174 5.42 9.08 -6.58
C VAL A 174 4.53 8.10 -5.83
N ALA A 175 4.69 7.98 -4.51
CA ALA A 175 3.85 7.14 -3.68
C ALA A 175 2.37 7.54 -3.79
N ASN A 176 2.06 8.83 -3.65
CA ASN A 176 0.68 9.34 -3.79
C ASN A 176 0.12 9.13 -5.21
N ALA A 177 0.93 9.33 -6.25
CA ALA A 177 0.49 9.09 -7.63
C ALA A 177 0.12 7.61 -7.86
N VAL A 178 0.92 6.68 -7.36
CA VAL A 178 0.62 5.24 -7.42
C VAL A 178 -0.62 4.92 -6.59
N ALA A 179 -0.68 5.35 -5.34
CA ALA A 179 -1.84 5.09 -4.48
C ALA A 179 -3.14 5.64 -5.07
N ALA A 180 -3.11 6.85 -5.64
CA ALA A 180 -4.26 7.45 -6.33
C ALA A 180 -4.68 6.70 -7.61
N SER A 181 -3.79 5.88 -8.19
CA SER A 181 -4.10 5.07 -9.37
C SER A 181 -4.67 3.69 -9.01
N ILE A 182 -4.65 3.29 -7.75
CA ILE A 182 -5.25 2.04 -7.29
C ILE A 182 -6.76 2.19 -7.41
N CYS A 183 -7.31 1.53 -8.41
CA CYS A 183 -8.76 1.38 -8.53
C CYS A 183 -9.12 0.03 -7.91
N PRO A 184 -10.01 -0.03 -6.92
CA PRO A 184 -10.60 -1.31 -6.55
C PRO A 184 -11.18 -1.95 -7.82
N PRO A 185 -11.18 -3.30 -7.94
CA PRO A 185 -11.79 -3.96 -9.07
C PRO A 185 -13.18 -3.38 -9.27
N ALA A 186 -13.50 -2.99 -10.52
CA ALA A 186 -14.80 -2.43 -10.81
C ALA A 186 -15.86 -3.43 -10.34
N GLN A 187 -16.65 -3.06 -9.35
CA GLN A 187 -17.70 -3.93 -8.84
C GLN A 187 -18.71 -4.08 -9.97
N VAL A 188 -18.79 -5.29 -10.51
CA VAL A 188 -19.74 -5.60 -11.57
C VAL A 188 -21.08 -5.89 -10.88
N TYR A 189 -21.93 -4.91 -10.89
CA TYR A 189 -23.29 -5.07 -10.38
C TYR A 189 -24.15 -5.86 -11.38
N THR A 190 -25.16 -6.54 -10.87
CA THR A 190 -26.14 -7.25 -11.68
C THR A 190 -27.05 -6.29 -12.47
N ASP A 191 -27.66 -6.75 -13.57
CA ASP A 191 -28.68 -5.98 -14.29
C ASP A 191 -29.82 -5.53 -13.36
N HIS A 192 -30.15 -6.35 -12.36
CA HIS A 192 -31.13 -6.03 -11.33
C HIS A 192 -30.70 -4.83 -10.50
N TYR A 193 -29.42 -4.77 -10.11
CA TYR A 193 -28.87 -3.64 -9.37
C TYR A 193 -29.04 -2.33 -10.16
N TYR A 194 -28.58 -2.31 -11.40
CA TYR A 194 -28.68 -1.12 -12.27
C TYR A 194 -30.13 -0.69 -12.49
N LYS A 195 -31.03 -1.64 -12.69
CA LYS A 195 -32.46 -1.36 -12.84
C LYS A 195 -33.04 -0.69 -11.59
N ARG A 196 -32.71 -1.20 -10.40
CA ARG A 196 -33.15 -0.62 -9.13
C ARG A 196 -32.52 0.73 -8.85
N PHE A 197 -31.23 0.85 -9.13
CA PHE A 197 -30.51 2.12 -9.01
C PHE A 197 -31.15 3.22 -9.84
N LEU A 198 -31.42 2.97 -11.12
CA LEU A 198 -32.10 3.91 -12.02
C LEU A 198 -33.53 4.20 -11.60
N GLN A 199 -34.25 3.20 -11.08
CA GLN A 199 -35.59 3.42 -10.52
C GLN A 199 -35.56 4.46 -9.40
N PHE A 200 -34.57 4.42 -8.49
CA PHE A 200 -34.44 5.38 -7.42
C PHE A 200 -34.18 6.81 -7.92
N GLU A 201 -33.47 6.96 -9.05
CA GLU A 201 -33.26 8.26 -9.71
C GLU A 201 -34.55 8.87 -10.25
N THR A 202 -35.49 8.04 -10.67
CA THR A 202 -36.79 8.50 -11.24
C THR A 202 -37.88 8.69 -10.19
N GLU A 203 -37.68 8.17 -8.99
CA GLU A 203 -38.65 8.37 -7.89
C GLU A 203 -38.58 9.77 -7.30
N THR A 204 -39.65 10.17 -6.62
CA THR A 204 -39.65 11.43 -5.86
C THR A 204 -38.43 11.48 -4.92
N PRO A 205 -37.61 12.53 -4.92
CA PRO A 205 -36.47 12.68 -4.04
C PRO A 205 -36.80 12.44 -2.56
N ILE A 206 -35.83 11.96 -1.82
CA ILE A 206 -35.95 11.80 -0.37
C ILE A 206 -36.14 13.17 0.28
N SER A 207 -36.95 13.24 1.31
CA SER A 207 -37.27 14.47 2.05
C SER A 207 -37.10 14.29 3.56
N PRO A 208 -37.07 15.39 4.34
CA PRO A 208 -37.00 15.34 5.81
C PRO A 208 -38.19 14.65 6.50
N LYS A 209 -39.23 14.32 5.76
CA LYS A 209 -40.40 13.58 6.28
C LYS A 209 -40.28 12.08 6.07
N ASP A 210 -39.32 11.65 5.27
CA ASP A 210 -39.16 10.24 4.91
C ASP A 210 -38.37 9.46 5.96
N ILE A 211 -38.74 8.20 6.14
CA ILE A 211 -37.95 7.17 6.81
C ILE A 211 -37.40 6.28 5.72
N VAL A 212 -36.09 6.09 5.67
CA VAL A 212 -35.43 5.32 4.60
C VAL A 212 -34.92 4.00 5.12
N MET A 213 -35.34 2.90 4.48
CA MET A 213 -34.80 1.57 4.68
C MET A 213 -33.77 1.30 3.58
N VAL A 214 -32.50 1.27 3.95
CA VAL A 214 -31.37 1.03 3.04
C VAL A 214 -30.80 -0.35 3.29
N GLY A 215 -30.47 -1.09 2.26
CA GLY A 215 -29.85 -2.40 2.42
C GLY A 215 -29.93 -3.30 1.20
N ASN A 216 -29.78 -4.57 1.45
CA ASN A 216 -29.72 -5.63 0.46
C ASN A 216 -31.10 -6.28 0.17
N SER A 217 -31.10 -7.58 -0.21
CA SER A 217 -32.29 -8.36 -0.52
C SER A 217 -33.35 -8.35 0.59
N LEU A 218 -32.94 -8.41 1.86
CA LEU A 218 -33.87 -8.40 2.99
C LEU A 218 -34.64 -7.08 3.06
N THR A 219 -33.99 -5.99 2.73
CA THR A 219 -34.62 -4.67 2.65
C THR A 219 -35.53 -4.56 1.43
N GLU A 220 -35.06 -4.97 0.25
CA GLU A 220 -35.85 -4.92 -0.99
C GLU A 220 -37.09 -5.80 -0.90
N ASN A 221 -36.95 -7.05 -0.48
CA ASN A 221 -38.04 -8.01 -0.32
C ASN A 221 -39.04 -7.62 0.76
N GLY A 222 -38.70 -6.68 1.63
CA GLY A 222 -39.68 -6.04 2.50
C GLY A 222 -40.81 -5.35 1.76
N GLY A 223 -40.61 -5.01 0.49
CA GLY A 223 -41.62 -4.43 -0.38
C GLY A 223 -42.16 -3.10 0.14
N ASN A 224 -43.45 -3.01 0.39
CA ASN A 224 -44.05 -1.80 0.94
C ASN A 224 -43.93 -1.74 2.46
N TRP A 225 -42.82 -1.17 2.93
CA TRP A 225 -42.52 -0.99 4.34
C TRP A 225 -43.55 -0.10 5.06
N SER A 226 -44.15 0.89 4.38
CA SER A 226 -45.18 1.73 4.95
C SER A 226 -46.40 0.90 5.37
N LYS A 227 -46.83 -0.05 4.53
CA LYS A 227 -47.92 -0.95 4.85
C LYS A 227 -47.55 -1.93 5.96
N ARG A 228 -46.31 -2.51 5.90
CA ARG A 228 -45.86 -3.50 6.89
C ARG A 228 -45.76 -2.95 8.31
N LEU A 229 -45.24 -1.73 8.43
CA LEU A 229 -45.01 -1.10 9.73
C LEU A 229 -46.15 -0.14 10.16
N ASN A 230 -47.21 -0.06 9.37
CA ASN A 230 -48.32 0.86 9.59
C ASN A 230 -47.84 2.31 9.86
N LYS A 231 -46.88 2.77 9.06
CA LYS A 231 -46.25 4.09 9.12
C LYS A 231 -46.23 4.71 7.73
N LYS A 232 -46.48 6.03 7.65
CA LYS A 232 -46.39 6.75 6.37
C LYS A 232 -44.94 7.10 6.05
N ASN A 233 -44.68 7.37 4.77
CA ASN A 233 -43.42 7.92 4.25
C ASN A 233 -42.20 7.04 4.50
N ILE A 234 -42.34 5.71 4.44
CA ILE A 234 -41.19 4.82 4.47
C ILE A 234 -40.78 4.49 3.03
N ARG A 235 -39.53 4.80 2.70
CA ARG A 235 -38.93 4.59 1.37
C ARG A 235 -38.06 3.34 1.40
N ASN A 236 -38.32 2.43 0.48
CA ASN A 236 -37.51 1.22 0.32
C ASN A 236 -36.36 1.50 -0.65
N ARG A 237 -35.15 1.52 -0.14
CA ARG A 237 -33.87 1.67 -0.85
C ARG A 237 -33.03 0.40 -0.76
N GLY A 238 -33.67 -0.79 -0.77
CA GLY A 238 -33.00 -2.08 -0.84
C GLY A 238 -32.71 -2.48 -2.29
N ILE A 239 -31.58 -3.19 -2.48
CA ILE A 239 -31.20 -3.84 -3.74
C ILE A 239 -30.73 -5.27 -3.45
N ILE A 240 -31.31 -6.27 -4.10
CA ILE A 240 -30.92 -7.67 -3.97
C ILE A 240 -29.44 -7.85 -4.37
N GLY A 241 -28.68 -8.55 -3.53
CA GLY A 241 -27.26 -8.80 -3.77
C GLY A 241 -26.35 -7.63 -3.42
N ASP A 242 -26.88 -6.51 -2.92
CA ASP A 242 -26.06 -5.34 -2.58
C ASP A 242 -25.15 -5.61 -1.39
N GLU A 243 -23.95 -5.08 -1.47
CA GLU A 243 -22.90 -5.14 -0.46
C GLU A 243 -22.69 -3.78 0.20
N ALA A 244 -21.91 -3.72 1.28
CA ALA A 244 -21.64 -2.48 2.01
C ALA A 244 -21.07 -1.39 1.10
N LEU A 245 -20.13 -1.74 0.21
CA LEU A 245 -19.54 -0.80 -0.75
C LEU A 245 -20.59 -0.27 -1.74
N GLY A 246 -21.45 -1.13 -2.29
CA GLY A 246 -22.53 -0.74 -3.20
C GLY A 246 -23.53 0.21 -2.54
N ILE A 247 -23.86 -0.05 -1.29
CA ILE A 247 -24.69 0.84 -0.48
C ILE A 247 -24.01 2.20 -0.31
N CYS A 248 -22.73 2.24 0.08
CA CYS A 248 -21.96 3.48 0.22
C CYS A 248 -21.95 4.30 -1.07
N GLN A 249 -21.72 3.67 -2.21
CA GLN A 249 -21.64 4.34 -3.51
C GLN A 249 -22.96 5.00 -3.95
N ARG A 250 -24.12 4.62 -3.38
CA ARG A 250 -25.43 5.18 -3.71
C ARG A 250 -26.06 6.02 -2.60
N LEU A 251 -25.34 6.30 -1.51
CA LEU A 251 -25.84 7.18 -0.45
C LEU A 251 -26.13 8.61 -0.93
N PHE A 252 -25.49 9.04 -2.01
CA PHE A 252 -25.80 10.36 -2.62
C PHE A 252 -27.26 10.49 -3.12
N GLN A 253 -27.97 9.39 -3.35
CA GLN A 253 -29.40 9.38 -3.69
C GLN A 253 -30.29 9.62 -2.45
N ILE A 254 -29.75 9.59 -1.25
CA ILE A 254 -30.48 9.57 0.01
C ILE A 254 -30.09 10.75 0.90
N LEU A 255 -28.81 10.94 1.15
CA LEU A 255 -28.31 11.90 2.14
C LEU A 255 -28.69 13.36 1.85
N PRO A 256 -28.69 13.85 0.60
CA PRO A 256 -29.11 15.22 0.30
C PRO A 256 -30.55 15.54 0.72
N GLY A 257 -31.40 14.52 0.78
CA GLY A 257 -32.79 14.67 1.23
C GLY A 257 -32.97 14.78 2.75
N THR A 258 -31.90 14.62 3.53
CA THR A 258 -31.90 14.71 5.01
C THR A 258 -33.06 13.94 5.66
N PRO A 259 -33.21 12.61 5.43
CA PRO A 259 -34.36 11.86 5.91
C PRO A 259 -34.49 11.92 7.43
N GLN A 260 -35.74 11.82 7.93
CA GLN A 260 -36.03 11.83 9.35
C GLN A 260 -35.32 10.71 10.12
N LYS A 261 -35.25 9.51 9.48
CA LYS A 261 -34.53 8.34 10.00
C LYS A 261 -33.99 7.53 8.84
N LEU A 262 -32.85 6.90 9.05
CA LEU A 262 -32.25 5.95 8.15
C LEU A 262 -31.99 4.64 8.91
N PHE A 263 -32.48 3.53 8.37
CA PHE A 263 -32.20 2.19 8.85
C PHE A 263 -31.33 1.48 7.83
N LEU A 264 -30.14 1.05 8.23
CA LEU A 264 -29.15 0.38 7.39
C LEU A 264 -29.09 -1.11 7.70
N MET A 265 -29.16 -1.94 6.66
CA MET A 265 -28.89 -3.37 6.72
C MET A 265 -27.82 -3.72 5.68
N ALA A 266 -26.61 -3.99 6.12
CA ALA A 266 -25.45 -4.29 5.29
C ALA A 266 -24.59 -5.41 5.89
N GLY A 267 -23.65 -5.95 5.14
CA GLY A 267 -22.60 -6.84 5.60
C GLY A 267 -22.85 -8.34 5.38
N ILE A 268 -24.09 -8.80 5.23
CA ILE A 268 -24.35 -10.23 5.08
C ILE A 268 -23.83 -10.79 3.74
N ASN A 269 -24.00 -10.04 2.66
CA ASN A 269 -23.51 -10.44 1.34
C ASN A 269 -21.98 -10.34 1.29
N ASP A 270 -21.41 -9.30 1.89
CA ASP A 270 -19.98 -9.09 2.02
C ASP A 270 -19.29 -10.30 2.68
N VAL A 271 -19.82 -10.74 3.82
CA VAL A 271 -19.30 -11.93 4.54
C VAL A 271 -19.53 -13.21 3.72
N SER A 272 -20.64 -13.33 2.99
CA SER A 272 -20.90 -14.49 2.14
C SER A 272 -19.97 -14.54 0.90
N HIS A 273 -19.33 -13.44 0.55
CA HIS A 273 -18.31 -13.33 -0.49
C HIS A 273 -16.89 -13.21 0.08
N ASP A 274 -16.67 -13.78 1.28
CA ASP A 274 -15.38 -13.90 1.95
C ASP A 274 -14.73 -12.58 2.39
N LEU A 275 -15.45 -11.44 2.42
CA LEU A 275 -14.94 -10.24 3.07
C LEU A 275 -14.82 -10.46 4.59
N SER A 276 -13.72 -10.02 5.18
CA SER A 276 -13.55 -10.09 6.64
C SER A 276 -14.54 -9.17 7.35
N THR A 277 -14.96 -9.59 8.55
CA THR A 277 -15.87 -8.78 9.39
C THR A 277 -15.29 -7.40 9.69
N ASP A 278 -13.97 -7.29 9.86
CA ASP A 278 -13.29 -6.02 10.11
C ASP A 278 -13.37 -5.08 8.90
N SER A 279 -13.21 -5.62 7.69
CA SER A 279 -13.40 -4.88 6.44
C SER A 279 -14.83 -4.36 6.30
N VAL A 280 -15.82 -5.19 6.60
CA VAL A 280 -17.24 -4.81 6.55
C VAL A 280 -17.55 -3.70 7.58
N VAL A 281 -17.05 -3.82 8.80
CA VAL A 281 -17.22 -2.79 9.84
C VAL A 281 -16.61 -1.47 9.36
N THR A 282 -15.40 -1.49 8.80
CA THR A 282 -14.75 -0.28 8.27
C THR A 282 -15.54 0.40 7.17
N LEU A 283 -16.24 -0.36 6.32
CA LEU A 283 -17.10 0.20 5.26
C LEU A 283 -18.39 0.83 5.79
N ILE A 284 -18.86 0.43 6.97
CA ILE A 284 -20.14 0.88 7.54
C ILE A 284 -19.94 2.03 8.53
N THR A 285 -18.77 2.17 9.14
CA THR A 285 -18.43 3.21 10.14
C THR A 285 -17.73 4.40 9.53
#